data_cc20254fe7c18cb35bdab28b14545516
#
_entry.id   cc20254fe7c18cb35bdab28b14545516
#
_cell.length_a   1.000
_cell.length_b   1.000
_cell.length_c   1.000
_cell.angle_alpha   90.00
_cell.angle_beta   90.00
_cell.angle_gamma   90.00
#
_symmetry.space_group_name_H-M   'P 1'
#
loop_
_entity.id
_entity.type
_entity.pdbx_description
1 polymer ?
#
loop_
_entity_poly.entity_id
_entity_poly.type
_entity_poly.pdbx_seq_one_letter_code
_entity_poly.pdbx_strand_id
1 'polypeptide(L)'
;MRAAASYYDGQTAGAEPVELQLMGGSLRFELGGATQWIELGAMTLVEPVGNAPWVIELADGASLKITDQDFGRQLADETGSLGVIRMLEGAWHWALIAVVVTVVASWAALTYGVPALSTSVAFALPEHVSESLSDEGLGVMDDVFFYESELPAETIEHVTALFRDIQSTNPEFSLYRLEFRSSIMGANAFAVPGGIVVMTDELVELAESDAEIMAVLAHEVGHLHQRHSMRILLQNSISALLIAGLTGDISNITALSAAIPTVLMQAKYSRDFEREADEFAFDYLASRGVPTDALSDLLLRLEDSESDDDGGIPGWLSSHPPSRERTGDK
;
A
#
# COMPACT_ATOMS: atom_id res chain seq x y z
N MET A 1 54.67 -10.24 22.62
CA MET A 1 53.88 -9.51 23.59
C MET A 1 53.60 -10.39 24.80
N ARG A 2 53.36 -9.85 26.00
CA ARG A 2 53.08 -10.62 27.22
C ARG A 2 51.87 -10.06 27.94
N ALA A 3 51.05 -10.93 28.54
CA ALA A 3 49.93 -10.55 29.37
C ALA A 3 49.73 -11.51 30.55
N ALA A 4 49.23 -10.97 31.66
CA ALA A 4 48.82 -11.78 32.79
C ALA A 4 47.46 -12.42 32.49
N ALA A 5 47.31 -13.70 32.82
CA ALA A 5 46.10 -14.45 32.69
C ALA A 5 45.84 -15.37 33.88
N SER A 6 44.58 -15.82 34.00
CA SER A 6 44.21 -16.84 34.99
C SER A 6 43.87 -18.12 34.25
N TYR A 7 44.58 -19.20 34.54
CA TYR A 7 44.31 -20.53 34.04
C TYR A 7 43.33 -21.27 34.94
N TYR A 8 42.34 -21.94 34.31
CA TYR A 8 41.35 -22.81 34.95
C TYR A 8 41.44 -24.20 34.31
N ASP A 9 41.53 -25.23 35.11
CA ASP A 9 41.68 -26.63 34.65
C ASP A 9 40.35 -27.26 34.17
N GLY A 10 39.24 -26.56 34.23
CA GLY A 10 37.92 -27.05 33.89
C GLY A 10 37.30 -28.07 34.86
N GLN A 11 38.05 -28.48 35.91
CA GLN A 11 37.62 -29.49 36.88
C GLN A 11 37.41 -28.89 38.27
N THR A 12 38.19 -27.88 38.62
CA THR A 12 38.11 -27.18 39.90
C THR A 12 37.78 -25.70 39.69
N ALA A 13 37.28 -25.04 40.76
CA ALA A 13 37.05 -23.59 40.71
C ALA A 13 38.31 -22.77 40.98
N GLY A 14 39.47 -23.42 41.14
CA GLY A 14 40.73 -22.76 41.36
C GLY A 14 41.29 -22.10 40.13
N ALA A 15 41.83 -20.87 40.29
CA ALA A 15 42.54 -20.16 39.23
C ALA A 15 44.03 -20.13 39.52
N GLU A 16 44.85 -20.52 38.56
CA GLU A 16 46.30 -20.40 38.65
C GLU A 16 46.78 -19.22 37.80
N PRO A 17 47.50 -18.23 38.39
CA PRO A 17 48.00 -17.10 37.62
C PRO A 17 49.15 -17.55 36.71
N VAL A 18 49.06 -17.15 35.46
CA VAL A 18 50.06 -17.47 34.43
C VAL A 18 50.43 -16.22 33.61
N GLU A 19 51.63 -16.19 33.06
CA GLU A 19 52.03 -15.17 32.08
C GLU A 19 51.98 -15.74 30.67
N LEU A 20 51.16 -15.21 29.84
CA LEU A 20 51.02 -15.57 28.42
C LEU A 20 52.04 -14.81 27.59
N GLN A 21 52.67 -15.51 26.65
CA GLN A 21 53.52 -14.91 25.61
C GLN A 21 53.08 -15.36 24.24
N LEU A 22 52.79 -14.39 23.37
CA LEU A 22 52.46 -14.64 21.98
C LEU A 22 53.75 -14.68 21.15
N MET A 23 54.06 -15.81 20.52
CA MET A 23 55.29 -16.06 19.75
C MET A 23 54.99 -16.93 18.50
N GLY A 24 55.18 -16.37 17.32
CA GLY A 24 55.21 -17.16 16.06
C GLY A 24 53.96 -17.99 15.76
N GLY A 25 52.76 -17.47 16.09
CA GLY A 25 51.50 -18.19 15.85
C GLY A 25 51.12 -19.19 16.95
N SER A 26 51.80 -19.13 18.11
CA SER A 26 51.52 -19.96 19.29
C SER A 26 51.52 -19.13 20.56
N LEU A 27 50.74 -19.54 21.55
CA LEU A 27 50.76 -19.03 22.93
C LEU A 27 51.66 -19.91 23.78
N ARG A 28 52.57 -19.28 24.47
CA ARG A 28 53.44 -19.93 25.46
C ARG A 28 53.08 -19.45 26.86
N PHE A 29 53.02 -20.36 27.85
CA PHE A 29 52.90 -20.05 29.25
C PHE A 29 53.51 -21.16 30.11
N GLU A 30 53.77 -20.87 31.40
CA GLU A 30 54.27 -21.83 32.37
C GLU A 30 53.16 -22.24 33.32
N LEU A 31 52.96 -23.56 33.48
CA LEU A 31 51.96 -24.13 34.39
C LEU A 31 52.61 -25.25 35.19
N GLY A 32 52.57 -25.16 36.53
CA GLY A 32 53.17 -26.18 37.42
C GLY A 32 54.66 -26.42 37.17
N GLY A 33 55.42 -25.40 36.72
CA GLY A 33 56.84 -25.51 36.39
C GLY A 33 57.20 -26.10 35.05
N ALA A 34 56.17 -26.44 34.22
CA ALA A 34 56.32 -26.92 32.83
C ALA A 34 55.90 -25.85 31.83
N THR A 35 56.65 -25.70 30.75
CA THR A 35 56.28 -24.79 29.65
C THR A 35 55.23 -25.46 28.77
N GLN A 36 54.08 -24.78 28.61
CA GLN A 36 52.99 -25.16 27.74
C GLN A 36 53.03 -24.32 26.46
N TRP A 37 52.70 -24.95 25.33
CA TRP A 37 52.53 -24.30 24.01
C TRP A 37 51.19 -24.64 23.44
N ILE A 38 50.45 -23.64 22.96
CA ILE A 38 49.14 -23.80 22.31
C ILE A 38 49.22 -23.12 20.98
N GLU A 39 48.96 -23.85 19.92
CA GLU A 39 48.82 -23.28 18.58
C GLU A 39 47.52 -22.44 18.50
N LEU A 40 47.59 -21.28 17.86
CA LEU A 40 46.40 -20.40 17.73
C LEU A 40 45.22 -21.10 17.03
N GLY A 41 45.49 -22.06 16.13
CA GLY A 41 44.45 -22.85 15.47
C GLY A 41 43.81 -23.95 16.34
N ALA A 42 44.39 -24.27 17.51
CA ALA A 42 43.92 -25.31 18.42
C ALA A 42 43.11 -24.76 19.61
N MET A 43 42.85 -23.46 19.65
CA MET A 43 42.08 -22.79 20.71
C MET A 43 40.84 -22.08 20.13
N THR A 44 39.82 -21.93 20.97
CA THR A 44 38.66 -21.07 20.68
C THR A 44 38.78 -19.80 21.49
N LEU A 45 38.87 -18.65 20.83
CA LEU A 45 38.88 -17.35 21.45
C LEU A 45 37.45 -16.81 21.55
N VAL A 46 36.97 -16.57 22.77
CA VAL A 46 35.66 -16.00 23.06
C VAL A 46 35.82 -14.51 23.32
N GLU A 47 35.18 -13.72 22.52
CA GLU A 47 35.19 -12.25 22.63
C GLU A 47 34.37 -11.78 23.83
N PRO A 48 34.88 -10.86 24.66
CA PRO A 48 34.14 -10.32 25.79
C PRO A 48 33.05 -9.34 25.39
N VAL A 49 31.97 -9.33 26.14
CA VAL A 49 30.95 -8.28 26.02
C VAL A 49 31.33 -7.10 26.93
N GLY A 50 31.54 -5.94 26.36
CA GLY A 50 31.95 -4.74 27.07
C GLY A 50 33.39 -4.86 27.64
N ASN A 51 33.57 -4.71 28.95
CA ASN A 51 34.87 -4.70 29.61
C ASN A 51 35.18 -6.04 30.37
N ALA A 52 34.48 -7.11 30.02
CA ALA A 52 34.71 -8.44 30.55
C ALA A 52 36.09 -8.99 30.07
N PRO A 53 36.71 -9.98 30.77
CA PRO A 53 37.95 -10.59 30.33
C PRO A 53 37.73 -11.43 29.04
N TRP A 54 38.73 -11.48 28.19
CA TRP A 54 38.82 -12.43 27.07
C TRP A 54 38.96 -13.84 27.61
N VAL A 55 38.33 -14.81 26.98
CA VAL A 55 38.40 -16.20 27.36
C VAL A 55 38.95 -17.02 26.19
N ILE A 56 40.01 -17.79 26.46
CA ILE A 56 40.54 -18.81 25.57
C ILE A 56 40.05 -20.16 26.10
N GLU A 57 39.30 -20.88 25.29
CA GLU A 57 38.89 -22.26 25.59
C GLU A 57 39.82 -23.23 24.87
N LEU A 58 40.31 -24.24 25.63
CA LEU A 58 41.21 -25.27 25.17
C LEU A 58 40.46 -26.58 24.91
N ALA A 59 41.01 -27.41 24.05
CA ALA A 59 40.37 -28.67 23.64
C ALA A 59 40.16 -29.69 24.79
N ASP A 60 40.93 -29.55 25.87
CA ASP A 60 40.83 -30.39 27.09
C ASP A 60 39.80 -29.91 28.11
N GLY A 61 39.10 -28.82 27.81
CA GLY A 61 38.12 -28.18 28.69
C GLY A 61 38.70 -27.15 29.67
N ALA A 62 40.00 -26.94 29.63
CA ALA A 62 40.66 -25.87 30.40
C ALA A 62 40.40 -24.49 29.74
N SER A 63 40.54 -23.41 30.49
CA SER A 63 40.37 -22.06 29.98
C SER A 63 41.35 -21.06 30.53
N LEU A 64 41.69 -20.03 29.75
CA LEU A 64 42.52 -18.92 30.13
C LEU A 64 41.72 -17.63 30.07
N LYS A 65 41.69 -16.86 31.17
CA LYS A 65 41.01 -15.55 31.20
C LYS A 65 42.05 -14.44 31.18
N ILE A 66 41.93 -13.54 30.22
CA ILE A 66 42.84 -12.43 29.96
C ILE A 66 42.10 -11.12 30.23
N THR A 67 42.62 -10.33 31.18
CA THR A 67 42.04 -9.03 31.51
C THR A 67 42.59 -7.91 30.61
N ASP A 68 43.78 -8.11 30.05
CA ASP A 68 44.42 -7.17 29.15
C ASP A 68 43.69 -7.13 27.80
N GLN A 69 42.95 -6.04 27.60
CA GLN A 69 42.12 -5.85 26.40
C GLN A 69 42.94 -5.66 25.11
N ASP A 70 44.18 -5.12 25.23
CA ASP A 70 45.05 -4.89 24.08
C ASP A 70 45.66 -6.21 23.60
N PHE A 71 46.09 -7.05 24.56
CA PHE A 71 46.57 -8.40 24.23
C PHE A 71 45.48 -9.27 23.63
N GLY A 72 44.27 -9.22 24.19
CA GLY A 72 43.10 -9.96 23.65
C GLY A 72 42.77 -9.55 22.24
N ARG A 73 42.75 -8.25 21.93
CA ARG A 73 42.49 -7.72 20.58
C ARG A 73 43.56 -8.16 19.57
N GLN A 74 44.86 -8.13 19.97
CA GLN A 74 45.93 -8.58 19.10
C GLN A 74 45.82 -10.09 18.82
N LEU A 75 45.48 -10.87 19.83
CA LEU A 75 45.26 -12.30 19.70
C LEU A 75 44.10 -12.62 18.74
N ALA A 76 43.02 -11.84 18.84
CA ALA A 76 41.87 -11.95 17.95
C ALA A 76 42.20 -11.55 16.50
N ASP A 77 43.05 -10.55 16.31
CA ASP A 77 43.52 -10.15 14.98
C ASP A 77 44.39 -11.27 14.33
N GLU A 78 45.27 -11.92 15.12
CA GLU A 78 46.13 -13.03 14.65
C GLU A 78 45.34 -14.33 14.39
N THR A 79 44.29 -14.59 15.15
CA THR A 79 43.38 -15.75 14.91
C THR A 79 42.36 -15.53 13.82
N GLY A 80 42.19 -14.28 13.36
CA GLY A 80 41.18 -13.93 12.35
C GLY A 80 39.71 -14.01 12.86
N SER A 81 39.51 -14.24 14.14
CA SER A 81 38.20 -14.45 14.76
C SER A 81 37.30 -13.21 14.76
N LEU A 82 37.87 -12.01 14.66
CA LEU A 82 37.12 -10.73 14.67
C LEU A 82 36.62 -10.26 13.29
N GLY A 83 36.99 -10.94 12.22
CA GLY A 83 36.75 -10.45 10.85
C GLY A 83 35.25 -10.24 10.52
N VAL A 84 34.38 -11.16 10.91
CA VAL A 84 32.95 -11.11 10.59
C VAL A 84 32.18 -10.14 11.51
N ILE A 85 32.50 -10.15 12.81
CA ILE A 85 31.79 -9.30 13.78
C ILE A 85 32.17 -7.84 13.58
N ARG A 86 33.43 -7.48 13.40
CA ARG A 86 33.87 -6.12 13.05
C ARG A 86 33.32 -5.64 11.71
N MET A 87 33.20 -6.53 10.72
CA MET A 87 32.60 -6.19 9.42
C MET A 87 31.11 -5.87 9.59
N LEU A 88 30.39 -6.60 10.45
CA LEU A 88 28.97 -6.35 10.74
C LEU A 88 28.77 -5.08 11.60
N GLU A 89 29.59 -4.88 12.61
CA GLU A 89 29.55 -3.66 13.45
C GLU A 89 29.94 -2.38 12.68
N GLY A 90 30.90 -2.49 11.76
CA GLY A 90 31.27 -1.38 10.85
C GLY A 90 30.26 -1.12 9.75
N ALA A 91 29.32 -2.03 9.52
CA ALA A 91 28.38 -2.00 8.41
C ALA A 91 27.00 -1.35 8.73
N TRP A 92 26.81 -0.77 9.93
CA TRP A 92 25.52 -0.19 10.34
C TRP A 92 25.01 0.87 9.35
N HIS A 93 25.90 1.63 8.72
CA HIS A 93 25.54 2.60 7.69
C HIS A 93 24.96 1.92 6.43
N TRP A 94 25.44 0.71 6.07
CA TRP A 94 24.84 -0.08 4.97
C TRP A 94 23.46 -0.61 5.35
N ALA A 95 23.25 -0.99 6.61
CA ALA A 95 21.93 -1.37 7.11
C ALA A 95 20.98 -0.17 7.06
N LEU A 96 21.42 1.02 7.46
CA LEU A 96 20.63 2.24 7.34
C LEU A 96 20.30 2.58 5.88
N ILE A 97 21.29 2.48 4.98
CA ILE A 97 21.07 2.69 3.53
C ILE A 97 20.05 1.68 3.00
N ALA A 98 20.17 0.40 3.36
CA ALA A 98 19.23 -0.63 2.95
C ALA A 98 17.80 -0.32 3.42
N VAL A 99 17.62 0.11 4.66
CA VAL A 99 16.32 0.54 5.20
C VAL A 99 15.77 1.73 4.40
N VAL A 100 16.57 2.77 4.17
CA VAL A 100 16.15 3.94 3.39
C VAL A 100 15.76 3.55 1.97
N VAL A 101 16.58 2.73 1.31
CA VAL A 101 16.30 2.23 -0.06
C VAL A 101 15.01 1.42 -0.08
N THR A 102 14.79 0.54 0.91
CA THR A 102 13.56 -0.26 1.00
C THR A 102 12.34 0.63 1.19
N VAL A 103 12.41 1.62 2.09
CA VAL A 103 11.30 2.57 2.32
C VAL A 103 10.99 3.37 1.05
N VAL A 104 12.02 3.92 0.40
CA VAL A 104 11.85 4.70 -0.84
C VAL A 104 11.34 3.82 -1.98
N ALA A 105 11.85 2.61 -2.13
CA ALA A 105 11.39 1.66 -3.15
C ALA A 105 9.93 1.23 -2.91
N SER A 106 9.55 0.95 -1.65
CA SER A 106 8.18 0.62 -1.28
C SER A 106 7.23 1.79 -1.54
N TRP A 107 7.63 3.00 -1.15
CA TRP A 107 6.86 4.21 -1.44
C TRP A 107 6.68 4.42 -2.94
N ALA A 108 7.74 4.31 -3.73
CA ALA A 108 7.68 4.45 -5.18
C ALA A 108 6.81 3.36 -5.84
N ALA A 109 6.90 2.12 -5.36
CA ALA A 109 6.08 1.02 -5.83
C ALA A 109 4.59 1.27 -5.58
N LEU A 110 4.22 1.72 -4.37
CA LEU A 110 2.83 2.02 -4.01
C LEU A 110 2.30 3.26 -4.73
N THR A 111 3.13 4.31 -4.89
CA THR A 111 2.68 5.60 -5.44
C THR A 111 2.64 5.60 -6.97
N TYR A 112 3.55 4.89 -7.62
CA TYR A 112 3.67 4.90 -9.09
C TYR A 112 3.49 3.51 -9.71
N GLY A 113 4.06 2.47 -9.09
CA GLY A 113 4.06 1.12 -9.65
C GLY A 113 2.68 0.48 -9.63
N VAL A 114 2.00 0.52 -8.48
CA VAL A 114 0.65 -0.05 -8.33
C VAL A 114 -0.36 0.65 -9.24
N PRO A 115 -0.45 2.00 -9.30
CA PRO A 115 -1.35 2.68 -10.23
C PRO A 115 -1.07 2.37 -11.70
N ALA A 116 0.20 2.36 -12.12
CA ALA A 116 0.57 2.03 -13.51
C ALA A 116 0.21 0.59 -13.88
N LEU A 117 0.48 -0.37 -12.98
CA LEU A 117 0.12 -1.76 -13.17
C LEU A 117 -1.40 -1.93 -13.23
N SER A 118 -2.13 -1.33 -12.31
CA SER A 118 -3.60 -1.39 -12.25
C SER A 118 -4.22 -0.83 -13.52
N THR A 119 -3.70 0.28 -14.04
CA THR A 119 -4.16 0.84 -15.32
C THR A 119 -3.92 -0.15 -16.46
N SER A 120 -2.70 -0.70 -16.57
CA SER A 120 -2.38 -1.65 -17.64
C SER A 120 -3.25 -2.90 -17.58
N VAL A 121 -3.46 -3.44 -16.38
CA VAL A 121 -4.32 -4.62 -16.16
C VAL A 121 -5.78 -4.28 -16.44
N ALA A 122 -6.28 -3.14 -15.96
CA ALA A 122 -7.67 -2.74 -16.18
C ALA A 122 -8.02 -2.70 -17.66
N PHE A 123 -7.17 -2.13 -18.50
CA PHE A 123 -7.40 -2.08 -19.96
C PHE A 123 -7.14 -3.40 -20.69
N ALA A 124 -6.38 -4.32 -20.09
CA ALA A 124 -6.12 -5.65 -20.65
C ALA A 124 -7.21 -6.69 -20.30
N LEU A 125 -8.04 -6.41 -19.27
CA LEU A 125 -9.10 -7.32 -18.86
C LEU A 125 -10.18 -7.42 -19.92
N PRO A 126 -10.59 -8.67 -20.28
CA PRO A 126 -11.74 -8.89 -21.15
C PRO A 126 -13.02 -8.34 -20.53
N GLU A 127 -13.92 -7.86 -21.36
CA GLU A 127 -15.15 -7.17 -20.96
C GLU A 127 -16.06 -8.03 -20.08
N HIS A 128 -16.21 -9.32 -20.43
CA HIS A 128 -17.04 -10.26 -19.64
C HIS A 128 -16.57 -10.44 -18.18
N VAL A 129 -15.28 -10.21 -17.87
CA VAL A 129 -14.79 -10.24 -16.49
C VAL A 129 -15.28 -9.02 -15.72
N SER A 130 -15.26 -7.86 -16.36
CA SER A 130 -15.79 -6.63 -15.79
C SER A 130 -17.30 -6.70 -15.58
N GLU A 131 -18.05 -7.25 -16.52
CA GLU A 131 -19.51 -7.46 -16.44
C GLU A 131 -19.88 -8.35 -15.24
N SER A 132 -19.21 -9.51 -15.08
CA SER A 132 -19.50 -10.43 -13.97
C SER A 132 -19.25 -9.78 -12.60
N LEU A 133 -18.19 -8.97 -12.49
CA LEU A 133 -17.89 -8.23 -11.26
C LEU A 133 -18.94 -7.16 -10.96
N SER A 134 -19.50 -6.56 -12.01
CA SER A 134 -20.53 -5.53 -11.87
C SER A 134 -21.87 -6.10 -11.42
N ASP A 135 -22.31 -7.17 -12.03
CA ASP A 135 -23.60 -7.78 -11.69
C ASP A 135 -23.57 -8.31 -10.24
N GLU A 136 -22.45 -8.93 -9.81
CA GLU A 136 -22.26 -9.36 -8.42
C GLU A 136 -22.18 -8.17 -7.45
N GLY A 137 -21.39 -7.13 -7.82
CA GLY A 137 -21.20 -5.94 -7.00
C GLY A 137 -22.49 -5.14 -6.84
N LEU A 138 -23.24 -4.94 -7.91
CA LEU A 138 -24.51 -4.21 -7.88
C LEU A 138 -25.57 -4.98 -7.09
N GLY A 139 -25.64 -6.31 -7.22
CA GLY A 139 -26.56 -7.12 -6.42
C GLY A 139 -26.34 -6.97 -4.91
N VAL A 140 -25.09 -6.94 -4.45
CA VAL A 140 -24.80 -6.69 -3.03
C VAL A 140 -25.13 -5.26 -2.61
N MET A 141 -24.92 -4.27 -3.49
CA MET A 141 -25.29 -2.88 -3.22
C MET A 141 -26.81 -2.72 -3.13
N ASP A 142 -27.57 -3.39 -4.03
CA ASP A 142 -29.04 -3.40 -4.02
C ASP A 142 -29.58 -3.97 -2.70
N ASP A 143 -28.94 -5.00 -2.14
CA ASP A 143 -29.37 -5.60 -0.86
C ASP A 143 -29.16 -4.65 0.36
N VAL A 144 -28.25 -3.68 0.27
CA VAL A 144 -27.82 -2.90 1.43
C VAL A 144 -28.18 -1.41 1.35
N PHE A 145 -28.10 -0.81 0.14
CA PHE A 145 -28.15 0.65 -0.02
C PHE A 145 -29.28 1.13 -0.92
N PHE A 146 -29.84 0.26 -1.77
CA PHE A 146 -30.77 0.66 -2.80
C PHE A 146 -32.11 -0.04 -2.71
N TYR A 147 -33.10 0.62 -3.27
CA TYR A 147 -34.44 0.11 -3.52
C TYR A 147 -34.76 0.26 -5.00
N GLU A 148 -35.82 -0.40 -5.47
CA GLU A 148 -36.33 -0.18 -6.82
C GLU A 148 -36.65 1.29 -7.03
N SER A 149 -36.36 1.80 -8.23
CA SER A 149 -36.67 3.19 -8.59
C SER A 149 -38.17 3.45 -8.52
N GLU A 150 -38.54 4.59 -7.95
CA GLU A 150 -39.91 5.10 -7.88
C GLU A 150 -40.19 6.19 -8.94
N LEU A 151 -39.23 6.50 -9.83
CA LEU A 151 -39.38 7.49 -10.87
C LEU A 151 -40.50 7.10 -11.84
N PRO A 152 -41.27 8.08 -12.34
CA PRO A 152 -42.23 7.85 -13.41
C PRO A 152 -41.55 7.28 -14.66
N ALA A 153 -42.21 6.34 -15.35
CA ALA A 153 -41.66 5.71 -16.55
C ALA A 153 -41.28 6.74 -17.64
N GLU A 154 -42.01 7.85 -17.73
CA GLU A 154 -41.71 8.96 -18.66
C GLU A 154 -40.39 9.64 -18.32
N THR A 155 -40.10 9.84 -17.02
CA THR A 155 -38.80 10.39 -16.53
C THR A 155 -37.65 9.44 -16.85
N ILE A 156 -37.83 8.15 -16.57
CA ILE A 156 -36.81 7.12 -16.88
C ILE A 156 -36.53 7.11 -18.39
N GLU A 157 -37.58 7.14 -19.23
CA GLU A 157 -37.41 7.14 -20.71
C GLU A 157 -36.69 8.42 -21.17
N HIS A 158 -37.03 9.57 -20.60
CA HIS A 158 -36.41 10.85 -20.91
C HIS A 158 -34.92 10.85 -20.57
N VAL A 159 -34.54 10.51 -19.33
CA VAL A 159 -33.14 10.45 -18.91
C VAL A 159 -32.35 9.39 -19.70
N THR A 160 -32.98 8.25 -19.99
CA THR A 160 -32.39 7.23 -20.84
C THR A 160 -32.13 7.76 -22.27
N ALA A 161 -33.00 8.64 -22.80
CA ALA A 161 -32.76 9.26 -24.11
C ALA A 161 -31.54 10.20 -24.09
N LEU A 162 -31.33 10.95 -23.02
CA LEU A 162 -30.12 11.76 -22.83
C LEU A 162 -28.86 10.87 -22.77
N PHE A 163 -28.93 9.76 -22.06
CA PHE A 163 -27.81 8.79 -22.00
C PHE A 163 -27.50 8.17 -23.37
N ARG A 164 -28.52 7.84 -24.17
CA ARG A 164 -28.33 7.33 -25.54
C ARG A 164 -27.67 8.35 -26.47
N ASP A 165 -27.84 9.63 -26.23
CA ASP A 165 -27.13 10.66 -26.99
C ASP A 165 -25.63 10.59 -26.71
N ILE A 166 -25.24 10.38 -25.45
CA ILE A 166 -23.82 10.15 -25.08
C ILE A 166 -23.31 8.86 -25.74
N GLN A 167 -24.06 7.77 -25.65
CA GLN A 167 -23.70 6.50 -26.29
C GLN A 167 -23.45 6.64 -27.78
N SER A 168 -24.17 7.52 -28.46
CA SER A 168 -24.07 7.74 -29.91
C SER A 168 -22.72 8.34 -30.33
N THR A 169 -21.94 8.87 -29.40
CA THR A 169 -20.63 9.52 -29.69
C THR A 169 -19.49 8.52 -29.90
N ASN A 170 -19.59 7.32 -29.35
CA ASN A 170 -18.59 6.27 -29.52
C ASN A 170 -19.28 4.89 -29.56
N PRO A 171 -18.98 4.04 -30.58
CA PRO A 171 -19.53 2.68 -30.64
C PRO A 171 -19.31 1.82 -29.39
N GLU A 172 -18.21 1.99 -28.68
CA GLU A 172 -17.91 1.26 -27.45
C GLU A 172 -18.93 1.59 -26.35
N PHE A 173 -19.47 2.79 -26.32
CA PHE A 173 -20.43 3.22 -25.30
C PHE A 173 -21.82 2.55 -25.46
N SER A 174 -22.09 1.91 -26.60
CA SER A 174 -23.31 1.14 -26.78
C SER A 174 -23.46 -0.05 -25.82
N LEU A 175 -22.37 -0.47 -25.23
CA LEU A 175 -22.32 -1.55 -24.21
C LEU A 175 -22.65 -1.05 -22.81
N TYR A 176 -22.63 0.26 -22.59
CA TYR A 176 -22.92 0.82 -21.27
C TYR A 176 -24.43 0.79 -21.01
N ARG A 177 -24.77 0.62 -19.72
CA ARG A 177 -26.16 0.58 -19.25
C ARG A 177 -26.39 1.69 -18.23
N LEU A 178 -27.58 2.27 -18.24
CA LEU A 178 -28.05 3.19 -17.20
C LEU A 178 -29.09 2.48 -16.36
N GLU A 179 -28.87 2.46 -15.06
CA GLU A 179 -29.76 1.85 -14.07
C GLU A 179 -30.24 2.92 -13.08
N PHE A 180 -31.50 2.85 -12.68
CA PHE A 180 -32.08 3.78 -11.73
C PHE A 180 -32.37 3.06 -10.41
N ARG A 181 -32.14 3.72 -9.29
CA ARG A 181 -32.41 3.22 -7.94
C ARG A 181 -32.88 4.34 -7.04
N SER A 182 -33.80 4.06 -6.13
CA SER A 182 -34.00 4.92 -4.96
C SER A 182 -32.96 4.59 -3.92
N SER A 183 -32.43 5.60 -3.20
CA SER A 183 -31.27 5.45 -2.33
C SER A 183 -31.45 6.09 -0.97
N ILE A 184 -31.06 5.36 0.09
CA ILE A 184 -30.96 5.93 1.44
C ILE A 184 -29.79 6.92 1.58
N MET A 185 -28.91 6.99 0.57
CA MET A 185 -27.75 7.88 0.57
C MET A 185 -28.02 9.24 -0.07
N GLY A 186 -29.28 9.48 -0.50
CA GLY A 186 -29.65 10.72 -1.17
C GLY A 186 -29.18 10.78 -2.63
N ALA A 187 -29.09 12.02 -3.14
CA ALA A 187 -28.73 12.30 -4.53
C ALA A 187 -27.33 11.80 -4.88
N ASN A 188 -27.24 10.84 -5.82
CA ASN A 188 -25.96 10.22 -6.21
C ASN A 188 -26.00 9.67 -7.64
N ALA A 189 -24.82 9.59 -8.26
CA ALA A 189 -24.57 8.79 -9.45
C ALA A 189 -23.18 8.18 -9.36
N PHE A 190 -22.97 7.02 -9.96
CA PHE A 190 -21.63 6.40 -9.94
C PHE A 190 -21.47 5.37 -11.07
N ALA A 191 -20.23 5.24 -11.51
CA ALA A 191 -19.80 4.31 -12.52
C ALA A 191 -19.37 2.99 -11.86
N VAL A 192 -20.05 1.88 -12.21
CA VAL A 192 -19.69 0.53 -11.76
C VAL A 192 -18.79 -0.13 -12.83
N PRO A 193 -17.75 -0.90 -12.43
CA PRO A 193 -16.95 -1.63 -13.41
C PRO A 193 -17.84 -2.46 -14.35
N GLY A 194 -17.49 -2.58 -15.63
CA GLY A 194 -18.30 -3.35 -16.60
C GLY A 194 -19.39 -2.56 -17.32
N GLY A 195 -19.38 -1.24 -17.17
CA GLY A 195 -20.17 -0.39 -18.06
C GLY A 195 -21.55 -0.02 -17.54
N ILE A 196 -21.77 -0.03 -16.21
CA ILE A 196 -23.04 0.40 -15.62
C ILE A 196 -22.86 1.78 -15.00
N VAL A 197 -23.74 2.72 -15.35
CA VAL A 197 -23.98 3.95 -14.60
C VAL A 197 -25.21 3.72 -13.75
N VAL A 198 -25.12 3.91 -12.44
CA VAL A 198 -26.26 3.97 -11.55
C VAL A 198 -26.55 5.43 -11.24
N MET A 199 -27.79 5.83 -11.35
CA MET A 199 -28.27 7.16 -11.01
C MET A 199 -29.42 7.02 -10.01
N THR A 200 -29.35 7.78 -8.92
CA THR A 200 -30.42 7.73 -7.92
C THR A 200 -31.59 8.61 -8.31
N ASP A 201 -32.79 8.20 -7.89
CA ASP A 201 -34.00 8.95 -8.10
C ASP A 201 -33.88 10.37 -7.51
N GLU A 202 -33.24 10.47 -6.35
CA GLU A 202 -33.01 11.71 -5.62
C GLU A 202 -32.11 12.68 -6.41
N LEU A 203 -31.16 12.17 -7.23
CA LEU A 203 -30.35 13.01 -8.11
C LEU A 203 -31.15 13.51 -9.30
N VAL A 204 -31.98 12.64 -9.90
CA VAL A 204 -32.87 13.03 -11.01
C VAL A 204 -33.86 14.09 -10.57
N GLU A 205 -34.42 13.97 -9.35
CA GLU A 205 -35.34 14.92 -8.79
C GLU A 205 -34.69 16.25 -8.37
N LEU A 206 -33.40 16.21 -7.97
CA LEU A 206 -32.64 17.40 -7.60
C LEU A 206 -32.24 18.24 -8.82
N ALA A 207 -32.01 17.60 -9.96
CA ALA A 207 -31.59 18.27 -11.18
C ALA A 207 -32.72 19.18 -11.72
N GLU A 208 -32.39 20.41 -12.06
CA GLU A 208 -33.34 21.41 -12.55
C GLU A 208 -33.41 21.50 -14.09
N SER A 209 -32.46 20.83 -14.77
CA SER A 209 -32.35 20.87 -16.23
C SER A 209 -31.76 19.60 -16.84
N ASP A 210 -32.07 19.33 -18.10
CA ASP A 210 -31.43 18.28 -18.89
C ASP A 210 -29.92 18.51 -19.00
N ALA A 211 -29.46 19.74 -18.99
CA ALA A 211 -28.02 20.07 -19.03
C ALA A 211 -27.28 19.52 -17.83
N GLU A 212 -27.85 19.60 -16.63
CA GLU A 212 -27.28 19.07 -15.41
C GLU A 212 -27.23 17.55 -15.42
N ILE A 213 -28.33 16.90 -15.85
CA ILE A 213 -28.41 15.43 -16.00
C ILE A 213 -27.37 14.96 -17.02
N MET A 214 -27.27 15.64 -18.16
CA MET A 214 -26.27 15.31 -19.20
C MET A 214 -24.85 15.50 -18.69
N ALA A 215 -24.58 16.52 -17.87
CA ALA A 215 -23.28 16.78 -17.30
C ALA A 215 -22.83 15.65 -16.37
N VAL A 216 -23.71 15.19 -15.47
CA VAL A 216 -23.41 14.05 -14.59
C VAL A 216 -23.26 12.76 -15.38
N LEU A 217 -24.19 12.47 -16.30
CA LEU A 217 -24.09 11.26 -17.11
C LEU A 217 -22.81 11.22 -17.95
N ALA A 218 -22.40 12.36 -18.52
CA ALA A 218 -21.14 12.44 -19.26
C ALA A 218 -19.93 12.25 -18.36
N HIS A 219 -19.96 12.79 -17.13
CA HIS A 219 -18.91 12.60 -16.13
C HIS A 219 -18.78 11.12 -15.74
N GLU A 220 -19.89 10.44 -15.46
CA GLU A 220 -19.89 9.01 -15.12
C GLU A 220 -19.44 8.14 -16.32
N VAL A 221 -19.84 8.50 -17.54
CA VAL A 221 -19.32 7.83 -18.75
C VAL A 221 -17.81 8.07 -18.89
N GLY A 222 -17.30 9.24 -18.52
CA GLY A 222 -15.87 9.51 -18.42
C GLY A 222 -15.16 8.52 -17.47
N HIS A 223 -15.73 8.28 -16.29
CA HIS A 223 -15.21 7.28 -15.35
C HIS A 223 -15.24 5.86 -15.92
N LEU A 224 -16.30 5.47 -16.62
CA LEU A 224 -16.39 4.17 -17.30
C LEU A 224 -15.34 4.03 -18.40
N HIS A 225 -15.23 5.03 -19.27
CA HIS A 225 -14.30 5.03 -20.40
C HIS A 225 -12.86 4.91 -19.95
N GLN A 226 -12.48 5.62 -18.87
CA GLN A 226 -11.17 5.56 -18.27
C GLN A 226 -10.98 4.38 -17.29
N ARG A 227 -12.01 3.54 -17.13
CA ARG A 227 -12.03 2.36 -16.24
C ARG A 227 -11.65 2.68 -14.81
N HIS A 228 -12.00 3.87 -14.28
CA HIS A 228 -11.55 4.35 -12.98
C HIS A 228 -11.92 3.42 -11.84
N SER A 229 -13.17 2.95 -11.77
CA SER A 229 -13.65 2.02 -10.73
C SER A 229 -12.87 0.70 -10.75
N MET A 230 -12.57 0.15 -11.95
CA MET A 230 -11.73 -1.04 -12.09
C MET A 230 -10.29 -0.78 -11.65
N ARG A 231 -9.72 0.36 -12.00
CA ARG A 231 -8.36 0.76 -11.57
C ARG A 231 -8.27 0.85 -10.07
N ILE A 232 -9.26 1.43 -9.38
CA ILE A 232 -9.33 1.51 -7.91
C ILE A 232 -9.41 0.12 -7.29
N LEU A 233 -10.29 -0.74 -7.81
CA LEU A 233 -10.45 -2.10 -7.33
C LEU A 233 -9.13 -2.88 -7.41
N LEU A 234 -8.44 -2.78 -8.55
CA LEU A 234 -7.14 -3.42 -8.74
C LEU A 234 -6.05 -2.82 -7.85
N GLN A 235 -6.01 -1.48 -7.68
CA GLN A 235 -5.05 -0.83 -6.79
C GLN A 235 -5.19 -1.31 -5.34
N ASN A 236 -6.42 -1.38 -4.86
CA ASN A 236 -6.71 -1.87 -3.51
C ASN A 236 -6.34 -3.35 -3.36
N SER A 237 -6.67 -4.18 -4.35
CA SER A 237 -6.34 -5.61 -4.35
C SER A 237 -4.84 -5.87 -4.37
N ILE A 238 -4.09 -5.21 -5.25
CA ILE A 238 -2.64 -5.32 -5.35
C ILE A 238 -1.97 -4.83 -4.07
N SER A 239 -2.42 -3.70 -3.53
CA SER A 239 -1.90 -3.15 -2.28
C SER A 239 -2.13 -4.10 -1.10
N ALA A 240 -3.32 -4.70 -0.99
CA ALA A 240 -3.62 -5.69 0.04
C ALA A 240 -2.74 -6.95 -0.09
N LEU A 241 -2.51 -7.44 -1.31
CA LEU A 241 -1.62 -8.58 -1.57
C LEU A 241 -0.16 -8.27 -1.22
N LEU A 242 0.31 -7.05 -1.52
CA LEU A 242 1.66 -6.62 -1.15
C LEU A 242 1.82 -6.55 0.38
N ILE A 243 0.84 -5.99 1.09
CA ILE A 243 0.86 -5.91 2.56
C ILE A 243 0.83 -7.33 3.16
N ALA A 244 -0.06 -8.20 2.67
CA ALA A 244 -0.13 -9.59 3.11
C ALA A 244 1.18 -10.35 2.89
N GLY A 245 1.83 -10.13 1.74
CA GLY A 245 3.14 -10.74 1.43
C GLY A 245 4.27 -10.26 2.34
N LEU A 246 4.24 -9.00 2.76
CA LEU A 246 5.24 -8.42 3.67
C LEU A 246 5.01 -8.80 5.14
N THR A 247 3.75 -8.89 5.57
CA THR A 247 3.40 -9.16 6.97
C THR A 247 3.18 -10.64 7.26
N GLY A 248 2.92 -11.46 6.23
CA GLY A 248 2.48 -12.85 6.36
C GLY A 248 1.02 -13.00 6.80
N ASP A 249 0.27 -11.90 6.91
CA ASP A 249 -1.12 -11.89 7.34
C ASP A 249 -2.06 -11.88 6.12
N ILE A 250 -2.68 -13.03 5.85
CA ILE A 250 -3.62 -13.22 4.73
C ILE A 250 -5.07 -12.86 5.11
N SER A 251 -5.35 -12.49 6.36
CA SER A 251 -6.72 -12.16 6.82
C SER A 251 -7.32 -10.99 6.02
N ASN A 252 -6.47 -10.06 5.58
CA ASN A 252 -6.88 -8.91 4.78
C ASN A 252 -7.35 -9.30 3.36
N ILE A 253 -6.92 -10.44 2.81
CA ILE A 253 -7.31 -10.87 1.45
C ILE A 253 -8.77 -11.36 1.46
N THR A 254 -9.16 -12.14 2.46
CA THR A 254 -10.55 -12.61 2.60
C THR A 254 -11.50 -11.47 2.96
N ALA A 255 -11.05 -10.50 3.75
CA ALA A 255 -11.83 -9.30 4.06
C ALA A 255 -12.02 -8.40 2.81
N LEU A 256 -11.04 -8.36 1.91
CA LEU A 256 -11.10 -7.53 0.71
C LEU A 256 -12.23 -7.98 -0.24
N SER A 257 -12.40 -9.28 -0.47
CA SER A 257 -13.46 -9.77 -1.35
C SER A 257 -14.86 -9.43 -0.82
N ALA A 258 -15.06 -9.50 0.50
CA ALA A 258 -16.30 -9.10 1.15
C ALA A 258 -16.52 -7.56 1.17
N ALA A 259 -15.44 -6.79 1.01
CA ALA A 259 -15.49 -5.33 1.05
C ALA A 259 -15.63 -4.68 -0.35
N ILE A 260 -15.60 -5.46 -1.44
CA ILE A 260 -15.68 -4.91 -2.81
C ILE A 260 -16.85 -3.95 -3.00
N PRO A 261 -18.09 -4.26 -2.59
CA PRO A 261 -19.21 -3.33 -2.74
C PRO A 261 -19.00 -2.03 -1.95
N THR A 262 -18.52 -2.14 -0.72
CA THR A 262 -18.23 -0.97 0.13
C THR A 262 -17.09 -0.13 -0.45
N VAL A 263 -16.07 -0.77 -1.03
CA VAL A 263 -14.95 -0.06 -1.68
C VAL A 263 -15.44 0.70 -2.91
N LEU A 264 -16.33 0.13 -3.71
CA LEU A 264 -16.90 0.81 -4.87
C LEU A 264 -17.80 1.98 -4.46
N MET A 265 -18.61 1.82 -3.41
CA MET A 265 -19.49 2.88 -2.90
C MET A 265 -18.76 4.02 -2.21
N GLN A 266 -17.67 3.72 -1.50
CA GLN A 266 -16.87 4.70 -0.75
C GLN A 266 -15.60 5.11 -1.49
N ALA A 267 -15.43 4.71 -2.75
CA ALA A 267 -14.28 5.05 -3.54
C ALA A 267 -14.22 6.56 -3.74
N LYS A 268 -13.27 7.20 -3.06
CA LYS A 268 -12.89 8.57 -3.40
C LYS A 268 -11.99 8.50 -4.63
N TYR A 269 -12.47 9.04 -5.72
CA TYR A 269 -11.65 9.18 -6.90
C TYR A 269 -10.47 10.12 -6.63
N SER A 270 -9.32 9.81 -7.21
CA SER A 270 -8.19 10.73 -7.14
C SER A 270 -8.50 12.00 -7.94
N ARG A 271 -7.86 13.12 -7.59
CA ARG A 271 -8.01 14.37 -8.35
C ARG A 271 -7.65 14.22 -9.84
N ASP A 272 -6.78 13.27 -10.15
CA ASP A 272 -6.42 12.99 -11.54
C ASP A 272 -7.55 12.28 -12.27
N PHE A 273 -8.23 11.32 -11.61
CA PHE A 273 -9.40 10.63 -12.15
C PHE A 273 -10.57 11.58 -12.37
N GLU A 274 -10.82 12.47 -11.40
CA GLU A 274 -11.84 13.51 -11.53
C GLU A 274 -11.56 14.43 -12.71
N ARG A 275 -10.31 14.83 -12.90
CA ARG A 275 -9.92 15.69 -14.02
C ARG A 275 -10.10 14.98 -15.37
N GLU A 276 -9.77 13.69 -15.47
CA GLU A 276 -9.99 12.87 -16.67
C GLU A 276 -11.50 12.76 -16.99
N ALA A 277 -12.34 12.57 -15.97
CA ALA A 277 -13.80 12.50 -16.14
C ALA A 277 -14.42 13.86 -16.49
N ASP A 278 -13.99 14.94 -15.81
CA ASP A 278 -14.44 16.29 -16.10
C ASP A 278 -14.05 16.74 -17.53
N GLU A 279 -12.82 16.45 -17.97
CA GLU A 279 -12.38 16.74 -19.34
C GLU A 279 -13.29 16.07 -20.37
N PHE A 280 -13.59 14.78 -20.16
CA PHE A 280 -14.52 14.05 -21.01
C PHE A 280 -15.92 14.70 -21.02
N ALA A 281 -16.46 15.04 -19.82
CA ALA A 281 -17.78 15.65 -19.70
C ALA A 281 -17.84 17.01 -20.39
N PHE A 282 -16.84 17.88 -20.18
CA PHE A 282 -16.80 19.19 -20.77
C PHE A 282 -16.65 19.16 -22.31
N ASP A 283 -15.82 18.26 -22.83
CA ASP A 283 -15.68 18.06 -24.25
C ASP A 283 -16.99 17.60 -24.88
N TYR A 284 -17.69 16.65 -24.22
CA TYR A 284 -19.00 16.20 -24.68
C TYR A 284 -20.02 17.34 -24.66
N LEU A 285 -20.19 18.05 -23.54
CA LEU A 285 -21.15 19.16 -23.40
C LEU A 285 -20.86 20.26 -24.43
N ALA A 286 -19.59 20.64 -24.60
CA ALA A 286 -19.19 21.63 -25.60
C ALA A 286 -19.54 21.18 -27.02
N SER A 287 -19.37 19.89 -27.34
CA SER A 287 -19.73 19.32 -28.66
C SER A 287 -21.25 19.39 -28.96
N ARG A 288 -22.07 19.40 -27.90
CA ARG A 288 -23.54 19.52 -28.00
C ARG A 288 -24.03 20.94 -27.83
N GLY A 289 -23.17 21.90 -27.57
CA GLY A 289 -23.56 23.28 -27.29
C GLY A 289 -24.25 23.46 -25.95
N VAL A 290 -24.07 22.53 -25.02
CA VAL A 290 -24.62 22.56 -23.66
C VAL A 290 -23.60 23.34 -22.78
N PRO A 291 -24.10 24.24 -21.89
CA PRO A 291 -23.22 24.97 -20.98
C PRO A 291 -22.43 24.03 -20.07
N THR A 292 -21.13 24.25 -19.94
CA THR A 292 -20.25 23.44 -19.09
C THR A 292 -20.38 23.76 -17.61
N ASP A 293 -20.95 24.91 -17.26
CA ASP A 293 -21.27 25.33 -15.89
C ASP A 293 -22.44 24.53 -15.27
N ALA A 294 -23.23 23.82 -16.10
CA ALA A 294 -24.31 22.96 -15.61
C ALA A 294 -23.84 21.93 -14.55
N LEU A 295 -22.63 21.38 -14.69
CA LEU A 295 -22.05 20.49 -13.68
C LEU A 295 -21.77 21.24 -12.38
N SER A 296 -21.22 22.45 -12.47
CA SER A 296 -20.91 23.28 -11.31
C SER A 296 -22.19 23.72 -10.57
N ASP A 297 -23.23 24.08 -11.30
CA ASP A 297 -24.52 24.50 -10.73
C ASP A 297 -25.17 23.35 -9.93
N LEU A 298 -25.15 22.13 -10.46
CA LEU A 298 -25.63 20.96 -9.75
C LEU A 298 -24.76 20.62 -8.52
N LEU A 299 -23.43 20.73 -8.63
CA LEU A 299 -22.51 20.53 -7.49
C LEU A 299 -22.80 21.47 -6.32
N LEU A 300 -23.04 22.75 -6.61
CA LEU A 300 -23.38 23.74 -5.57
C LEU A 300 -24.70 23.40 -4.90
N ARG A 301 -25.68 22.91 -5.67
CA ARG A 301 -26.99 22.50 -5.13
C ARG A 301 -26.89 21.24 -4.28
N LEU A 302 -26.05 20.29 -4.67
CA LEU A 302 -25.73 19.11 -3.87
C LEU A 302 -25.07 19.51 -2.53
N GLU A 303 -24.11 20.44 -2.55
CA GLU A 303 -23.46 20.95 -1.35
C GLU A 303 -24.45 21.62 -0.38
N ASP A 304 -25.39 22.41 -0.91
CA ASP A 304 -26.44 23.02 -0.12
C ASP A 304 -27.40 21.97 0.46
N SER A 305 -27.78 20.95 -0.30
CA SER A 305 -28.69 19.90 0.16
C SER A 305 -28.09 18.99 1.22
N GLU A 306 -26.78 18.70 1.15
CA GLU A 306 -26.06 17.87 2.12
C GLU A 306 -25.77 18.64 3.44
N SER A 307 -25.70 19.98 3.40
CA SER A 307 -25.47 20.81 4.59
C SER A 307 -26.66 20.83 5.57
N ASP A 308 -27.85 20.52 5.10
CA ASP A 308 -29.09 20.52 5.89
C ASP A 308 -29.36 19.15 6.58
N ASP A 309 -28.60 18.09 6.25
CA ASP A 309 -28.79 16.76 6.82
C ASP A 309 -27.70 16.44 7.86
N ASP A 310 -28.01 16.64 9.13
CA ASP A 310 -27.12 16.45 10.30
C ASP A 310 -26.79 14.95 10.54
N GLY A 311 -26.12 14.29 9.62
CA GLY A 311 -25.62 12.92 9.77
C GLY A 311 -25.97 11.93 8.65
N GLY A 312 -26.30 12.44 7.47
CA GLY A 312 -26.58 11.63 6.29
C GLY A 312 -25.40 10.77 5.81
N ILE A 313 -25.72 9.69 5.11
CA ILE A 313 -24.72 8.86 4.41
C ILE A 313 -24.15 9.71 3.26
N PRO A 314 -22.83 9.59 2.98
CA PRO A 314 -22.20 10.45 1.98
C PRO A 314 -22.85 10.32 0.60
N GLY A 315 -23.33 11.43 0.05
CA GLY A 315 -23.85 11.53 -1.32
C GLY A 315 -22.73 11.61 -2.38
N TRP A 316 -23.08 12.11 -3.57
CA TRP A 316 -22.16 12.20 -4.71
C TRP A 316 -20.89 13.01 -4.41
N LEU A 317 -20.97 14.07 -3.62
CA LEU A 317 -19.81 14.89 -3.24
C LEU A 317 -18.75 14.14 -2.43
N SER A 318 -19.10 13.05 -1.76
CA SER A 318 -18.11 12.27 -0.99
C SER A 318 -17.21 11.40 -1.87
N SER A 319 -17.71 10.91 -2.99
CA SER A 319 -16.97 10.18 -4.01
C SER A 319 -16.29 11.12 -5.01
N HIS A 320 -16.91 12.28 -5.29
CA HIS A 320 -16.46 13.29 -6.25
C HIS A 320 -16.22 14.64 -5.56
N PRO A 321 -15.16 14.78 -4.77
CA PRO A 321 -14.94 15.99 -3.99
C PRO A 321 -14.85 17.22 -4.89
N PRO A 322 -15.54 18.34 -4.52
CA PRO A 322 -15.46 19.57 -5.27
C PRO A 322 -14.03 20.10 -5.25
N SER A 323 -13.53 20.50 -6.42
CA SER A 323 -12.29 21.28 -6.50
C SER A 323 -12.64 22.72 -6.89
N ARG A 324 -11.79 23.68 -6.50
CA ARG A 324 -11.98 25.08 -6.91
C ARG A 324 -12.03 25.25 -8.42
N GLU A 325 -11.39 24.35 -9.16
CA GLU A 325 -11.38 24.34 -10.63
C GLU A 325 -12.75 23.93 -11.20
N ARG A 326 -13.50 23.05 -10.49
CA ARG A 326 -14.84 22.58 -10.90
C ARG A 326 -15.93 23.59 -10.57
N THR A 327 -15.78 24.38 -9.50
CA THR A 327 -16.78 25.37 -9.05
C THR A 327 -16.59 26.77 -9.64
N GLY A 328 -15.63 26.95 -10.56
CA GLY A 328 -15.43 28.22 -11.24
C GLY A 328 -14.81 29.34 -10.41
N ASP A 329 -14.39 29.08 -9.18
CA ASP A 329 -13.64 30.01 -8.36
C ASP A 329 -12.19 30.12 -8.90
N LYS A 330 -11.97 31.15 -9.71
CA LYS A 330 -10.63 31.55 -10.22
C LYS A 330 -9.88 32.40 -9.21
#